data_0f80dba0767f77110b6d2206481039e0
#
_entry.id   0f80dba0767f77110b6d2206481039e0
#
_cell.length_a   1.000
_cell.length_b   1.000
_cell.length_c   1.000
_cell.angle_alpha   90.00
_cell.angle_beta   90.00
_cell.angle_gamma   90.00
#
_symmetry.space_group_name_H-M   'P 1'
#
loop_
_entity.id
_entity.type
_entity.pdbx_description
1 polymer ?
#
loop_
_entity_poly.entity_id
_entity_poly.type
_entity_poly.pdbx_seq_one_letter_code
_entity_poly.pdbx_strand_id
1 'polypeptide(L)'
;MYRIVILYEEAPDSEGYADHVERFCQPPNGVFRHGRVTAAPVGDAHGYYAEFEFADKQAFDEFARSEQFMGAGRDVTERGWKLSTVEFVELS
;
A
#
# COMPACT_ATOMS: atom_id res chain seq x y z
N MET A 1 10.32 10.86 -8.28
CA MET A 1 9.89 9.55 -7.78
C MET A 1 8.58 9.68 -7.04
N TYR A 2 7.70 8.73 -7.20
CA TYR A 2 6.33 8.81 -6.70
C TYR A 2 6.00 7.57 -5.91
N ARG A 3 5.27 7.74 -4.80
CA ARG A 3 4.84 6.62 -3.96
C ARG A 3 3.37 6.68 -3.64
N ILE A 4 2.75 5.51 -3.52
CA ILE A 4 1.47 5.35 -2.85
C ILE A 4 1.81 4.71 -1.51
N VAL A 5 1.54 5.41 -0.41
CA VAL A 5 1.83 4.93 0.94
C VAL A 5 0.53 4.53 1.61
N ILE A 6 0.48 3.31 2.12
CA ILE A 6 -0.71 2.74 2.75
C ILE A 6 -0.38 2.40 4.19
N LEU A 7 -1.09 3.02 5.12
CA LEU A 7 -0.90 2.78 6.54
C LEU A 7 -2.15 2.12 7.12
N TYR A 8 -1.96 1.00 7.80
CA TYR A 8 -3.03 0.22 8.41
C TYR A 8 -3.10 0.53 9.91
N GLU A 9 -4.32 0.51 10.47
CA GLU A 9 -4.50 0.63 11.92
C GLU A 9 -3.93 -0.58 12.64
N GLU A 10 -4.15 -1.77 12.09
CA GLU A 10 -3.65 -3.03 12.65
C GLU A 10 -2.97 -3.85 11.57
N ALA A 11 -1.99 -4.65 11.95
CA ALA A 11 -1.31 -5.52 11.00
C ALA A 11 -2.29 -6.56 10.45
N PRO A 12 -2.40 -6.71 9.11
CA PRO A 12 -3.21 -7.78 8.54
C PRO A 12 -2.61 -9.15 8.86
N ASP A 13 -3.43 -10.18 8.81
CA ASP A 13 -2.94 -11.56 8.97
C ASP A 13 -1.99 -11.90 7.81
N SER A 14 -0.92 -12.63 8.13
CA SER A 14 0.15 -12.88 7.17
C SER A 14 -0.28 -13.71 5.95
N GLU A 15 -1.13 -14.73 6.14
CA GLU A 15 -1.63 -15.53 5.03
C GLU A 15 -2.53 -14.73 4.09
N GLY A 16 -3.47 -13.99 4.67
CA GLY A 16 -4.37 -13.14 3.89
C GLY A 16 -3.61 -12.05 3.15
N TYR A 17 -2.59 -11.48 3.80
CA TYR A 17 -1.81 -10.43 3.16
C TYR A 17 -0.95 -10.97 2.00
N ALA A 18 -0.38 -12.17 2.15
CA ALA A 18 0.36 -12.81 1.06
C ALA A 18 -0.53 -13.02 -0.16
N ASP A 19 -1.77 -13.47 0.03
CA ASP A 19 -2.74 -13.62 -1.05
C ASP A 19 -3.09 -12.28 -1.69
N HIS A 20 -3.33 -11.26 -0.86
CA HIS A 20 -3.61 -9.90 -1.32
C HIS A 20 -2.48 -9.35 -2.19
N VAL A 21 -1.23 -9.51 -1.74
CA VAL A 21 -0.05 -9.04 -2.47
C VAL A 21 0.07 -9.75 -3.82
N GLU A 22 -0.09 -11.06 -3.84
CA GLU A 22 0.01 -11.84 -5.07
C GLU A 22 -1.04 -11.41 -6.10
N ARG A 23 -2.25 -11.13 -5.65
CA ARG A 23 -3.37 -10.80 -6.55
C ARG A 23 -3.42 -9.34 -6.98
N PHE A 24 -3.01 -8.41 -6.12
CA PHE A 24 -3.27 -6.99 -6.33
C PHE A 24 -2.06 -6.06 -6.21
N CYS A 25 -0.92 -6.55 -5.76
CA CYS A 25 0.22 -5.69 -5.47
C CYS A 25 1.42 -6.01 -6.35
N GLN A 26 1.17 -6.16 -7.66
CA GLN A 26 2.19 -6.44 -8.67
C GLN A 26 2.21 -5.29 -9.68
N PRO A 27 2.75 -4.11 -9.31
CA PRO A 27 2.65 -2.92 -10.14
C PRO A 27 3.54 -3.01 -11.38
N PRO A 28 2.97 -2.86 -12.60
CA PRO A 28 3.79 -2.71 -13.79
C PRO A 28 4.67 -1.45 -13.66
N ASN A 29 5.95 -1.57 -13.99
CA ASN A 29 6.90 -0.46 -13.93
C ASN A 29 7.05 0.18 -12.54
N GLY A 30 6.78 -0.60 -11.50
CA GLY A 30 6.87 -0.14 -10.13
C GLY A 30 7.39 -1.23 -9.21
N VAL A 31 7.56 -0.86 -7.94
CA VAL A 31 8.01 -1.77 -6.89
C VAL A 31 7.03 -1.69 -5.72
N PHE A 32 6.69 -2.84 -5.16
CA PHE A 32 5.87 -2.92 -3.97
C PHE A 32 6.69 -3.43 -2.80
N ARG A 33 6.57 -2.78 -1.64
CA ARG A 33 7.23 -3.19 -0.40
C ARG A 33 6.24 -3.05 0.74
N HIS A 34 6.40 -3.89 1.75
CA HIS A 34 5.57 -3.79 2.94
C HIS A 34 6.32 -4.30 4.16
N GLY A 35 5.85 -3.91 5.33
CA GLY A 35 6.46 -4.33 6.57
C GLY A 35 5.77 -3.77 7.79
N ARG A 36 6.22 -4.20 8.97
CA ARG A 36 5.69 -3.73 10.24
C ARG A 36 6.30 -2.41 10.65
N VAL A 37 5.50 -1.55 11.22
CA VAL A 37 6.01 -0.36 11.89
C VAL A 37 6.55 -0.79 13.24
N THR A 38 7.84 -0.60 13.48
CA THR A 38 8.50 -1.10 14.69
C THR A 38 8.41 -0.15 15.87
N ALA A 39 8.33 1.15 15.61
CA ALA A 39 8.21 2.18 16.64
C ALA A 39 7.75 3.50 16.05
N ALA A 40 7.20 4.36 16.90
CA ALA A 40 6.90 5.74 16.55
C ALA A 40 7.49 6.63 17.65
N PRO A 41 8.68 7.19 17.44
CA PRO A 41 9.28 8.08 18.45
C PRO A 41 8.40 9.27 18.79
N VAL A 42 7.53 9.68 17.88
CA VAL A 42 6.56 10.75 18.09
C VAL A 42 5.22 10.30 17.53
N GLY A 43 4.17 10.46 18.30
CA GLY A 43 2.82 10.05 17.91
C GLY A 43 2.56 8.56 18.12
N ASP A 44 1.42 8.10 17.63
CA ASP A 44 1.01 6.70 17.73
C ASP A 44 1.53 5.90 16.55
N ALA A 45 2.06 4.71 16.82
CA ALA A 45 2.52 3.82 15.77
C ALA A 45 1.33 3.25 15.01
N HIS A 46 1.45 3.22 13.67
CA HIS A 46 0.50 2.48 12.84
C HIS A 46 0.78 0.97 12.94
N GLY A 47 -0.19 0.15 12.62
CA GLY A 47 -0.05 -1.30 12.73
C GLY A 47 0.80 -1.91 11.63
N TYR A 48 0.73 -1.36 10.41
CA TYR A 48 1.43 -1.92 9.26
C TYR A 48 1.64 -0.86 8.18
N TYR A 49 2.66 -1.07 7.35
CA TYR A 49 3.07 -0.15 6.29
C TYR A 49 3.18 -0.89 4.96
N ALA A 50 2.69 -0.28 3.90
CA ALA A 50 2.90 -0.75 2.54
C ALA A 50 3.16 0.44 1.62
N GLU A 51 3.94 0.21 0.56
CA GLU A 51 4.18 1.26 -0.43
C GLU A 51 4.28 0.68 -1.83
N PHE A 52 3.77 1.45 -2.80
CA PHE A 52 4.09 1.27 -4.22
C PHE A 52 5.00 2.43 -4.61
N GLU A 53 6.10 2.14 -5.33
CA GLU A 53 7.03 3.18 -5.76
C GLU A 53 7.21 3.14 -7.27
N PHE A 54 7.20 4.32 -7.89
CA PHE A 54 7.33 4.48 -9.34
C PHE A 54 8.38 5.54 -9.65
N ALA A 55 9.20 5.28 -10.67
CA ALA A 55 10.26 6.22 -11.05
C ALA A 55 9.71 7.49 -11.70
N ASP A 56 8.60 7.39 -12.44
CA ASP A 56 8.02 8.55 -13.12
C ASP A 56 6.51 8.67 -12.89
N LYS A 57 6.02 9.87 -13.19
CA LYS A 57 4.62 10.21 -12.95
C LYS A 57 3.65 9.40 -13.82
N GLN A 58 4.05 9.08 -15.04
CA GLN A 58 3.18 8.32 -15.93
C GLN A 58 2.87 6.93 -15.37
N ALA A 59 3.90 6.20 -14.94
CA ALA A 59 3.72 4.88 -14.35
C ALA A 59 2.88 4.94 -13.07
N PHE A 60 3.11 5.96 -12.23
CA PHE A 60 2.32 6.21 -11.03
C PHE A 60 0.84 6.46 -11.37
N ASP A 61 0.57 7.39 -12.30
CA ASP A 61 -0.80 7.75 -12.67
C ASP A 61 -1.55 6.56 -13.28
N GLU A 62 -0.89 5.78 -14.11
CA GLU A 62 -1.48 4.59 -14.72
C GLU A 62 -1.89 3.56 -13.66
N PHE A 63 -0.99 3.29 -12.71
CA PHE A 63 -1.30 2.34 -11.65
C PHE A 63 -2.40 2.85 -10.72
N ALA A 64 -2.35 4.11 -10.32
CA ALA A 64 -3.34 4.70 -9.42
C ALA A 64 -4.77 4.65 -9.99
N ARG A 65 -4.90 4.60 -11.32
CA ARG A 65 -6.19 4.50 -12.01
C ARG A 65 -6.52 3.08 -12.46
N SER A 66 -5.66 2.12 -12.17
CA SER A 66 -5.80 0.76 -12.69
C SER A 66 -6.86 -0.05 -11.96
N GLU A 67 -7.39 -1.05 -12.65
CA GLU A 67 -8.27 -2.04 -12.03
C GLU A 67 -7.56 -2.80 -10.92
N GLN A 68 -6.27 -3.03 -11.07
CA GLN A 68 -5.49 -3.69 -10.02
C GLN A 68 -5.50 -2.91 -8.73
N PHE A 69 -5.25 -1.60 -8.79
CA PHE A 69 -5.24 -0.76 -7.59
C PHE A 69 -6.65 -0.64 -6.98
N MET A 70 -7.67 -0.47 -7.81
CA MET A 70 -9.05 -0.45 -7.32
C MET A 70 -9.44 -1.79 -6.69
N GLY A 71 -9.03 -2.89 -7.30
CA GLY A 71 -9.23 -4.22 -6.75
C GLY A 71 -8.54 -4.41 -5.41
N ALA A 72 -7.34 -3.85 -5.25
CA ALA A 72 -6.64 -3.87 -3.97
C ALA A 72 -7.45 -3.19 -2.87
N GLY A 73 -8.03 -2.03 -3.17
CA GLY A 73 -8.88 -1.31 -2.21
C GLY A 73 -10.12 -2.10 -1.82
N ARG A 74 -10.78 -2.70 -2.79
CA ARG A 74 -11.95 -3.56 -2.52
C ARG A 74 -11.57 -4.76 -1.67
N ASP A 75 -10.43 -5.39 -1.97
CA ASP A 75 -9.98 -6.57 -1.23
C ASP A 75 -9.69 -6.24 0.24
N VAL A 76 -9.06 -5.10 0.50
CA VAL A 76 -8.82 -4.62 1.87
C VAL A 76 -10.14 -4.48 2.62
N THR A 77 -11.14 -3.87 2.00
CA THR A 77 -12.46 -3.69 2.60
C THR A 77 -13.15 -5.01 2.87
N GLU A 78 -13.13 -5.92 1.89
CA GLU A 78 -13.77 -7.23 2.02
C GLU A 78 -13.14 -8.10 3.09
N ARG A 79 -11.82 -7.99 3.28
CA ARG A 79 -11.11 -8.71 4.35
C ARG A 79 -11.29 -8.07 5.72
N GLY A 80 -11.90 -6.89 5.79
CA GLY A 80 -12.15 -6.19 7.05
C GLY A 80 -10.90 -5.51 7.63
N TRP A 81 -9.86 -5.32 6.84
CA TRP A 81 -8.67 -4.59 7.28
C TRP A 81 -8.96 -3.10 7.32
N LYS A 82 -8.53 -2.45 8.41
CA LYS A 82 -8.76 -1.02 8.60
C LYS A 82 -7.55 -0.21 8.20
N LEU A 83 -7.75 0.74 7.30
CA LEU A 83 -6.70 1.65 6.88
C LEU A 83 -6.72 2.91 7.74
N SER A 84 -5.53 3.39 8.11
CA SER A 84 -5.37 4.73 8.69
C SER A 84 -5.39 5.76 7.59
N THR A 85 -4.51 5.61 6.60
CA THR A 85 -4.41 6.53 5.45
C THR A 85 -3.96 5.80 4.20
N VAL A 86 -4.31 6.38 3.05
CA VAL A 86 -3.68 6.10 1.76
C VAL A 86 -3.21 7.45 1.25
N GLU A 87 -1.91 7.59 1.04
CA GLU A 87 -1.30 8.87 0.67
C GLU A 87 -0.53 8.76 -0.64
N PHE A 88 -0.70 9.76 -1.50
CA PHE A 88 0.10 9.89 -2.71
C PHE A 88 1.23 10.86 -2.41
N VAL A 89 2.48 10.45 -2.63
CA VAL A 89 3.66 11.21 -2.26
C VAL A 89 4.54 11.44 -3.48
N GLU A 90 4.93 12.69 -3.69
CA GLU A 90 5.95 13.04 -4.67
C GLU A 90 7.24 13.32 -3.93
N LEU A 91 8.29 12.56 -4.25
CA LEU A 91 9.60 12.74 -3.65
C LEU A 91 10.44 13.66 -4.52
N SER A 92 11.02 14.67 -3.92
CA SER A 92 11.91 15.61 -4.60
C SER A 92 13.36 15.18 -4.57
#